data_008f889d91300c46181ac2ffae82f933
#
_entry.id   008f889d91300c46181ac2ffae82f933
#
_cell.length_a   1.000
_cell.length_b   1.000
_cell.length_c   1.000
_cell.angle_alpha   90.00
_cell.angle_beta   90.00
_cell.angle_gamma   90.00
#
_symmetry.space_group_name_H-M   'P 1'
#
loop_
_entity.id
_entity.type
_entity.pdbx_description
1 polymer ?
#
loop_
_entity_poly.entity_id
_entity_poly.type
_entity_poly.pdbx_seq_one_letter_code
_entity_poly.pdbx_strand_id
1 'polypeptide(L)'
;MLLLFLGLASLQAEEEFYRESGLASWYGPGFQGKLTANGERFDTNKLTAAHKSLPFGSLVRVINRENGKEVVVRINDRGPFVPGRIIDLSRAAAARIEMLENGTVPVHLELLEPVAGIAETEAQSLSIQVASFSQPENAEKLRSRLRESNLEASIVRSGAYHRVMIADVGRDELEEVLEVLTRIGYPQPLIR
;
A
#
# COMPACT_ATOMS: atom_id res chain seq x y z
N MET A 1 9.64 58.10 -23.72
CA MET A 1 8.71 56.95 -23.78
C MET A 1 9.51 55.71 -23.37
N LEU A 2 9.47 55.37 -22.05
CA LEU A 2 10.30 54.33 -21.47
C LEU A 2 9.42 53.09 -21.33
N LEU A 3 9.69 52.07 -22.13
CA LEU A 3 9.00 50.76 -22.05
C LEU A 3 9.67 49.90 -20.98
N LEU A 4 8.96 49.71 -19.83
CA LEU A 4 9.30 48.72 -18.83
C LEU A 4 8.93 47.33 -19.36
N PHE A 5 9.90 46.47 -19.62
CA PHE A 5 9.71 45.04 -19.77
C PHE A 5 9.63 44.41 -18.39
N LEU A 6 8.43 44.09 -17.93
CA LEU A 6 8.24 43.15 -16.80
C LEU A 6 8.50 41.71 -17.32
N GLY A 7 9.67 41.17 -17.00
CA GLY A 7 9.93 39.75 -17.15
C GLY A 7 9.12 38.97 -16.13
N LEU A 8 8.10 38.20 -16.59
CA LEU A 8 7.51 37.13 -15.80
C LEU A 8 8.55 36.01 -15.66
N ALA A 9 9.19 35.96 -14.50
CA ALA A 9 9.89 34.76 -14.08
C ALA A 9 8.82 33.69 -13.73
N SER A 10 8.62 32.71 -14.61
CA SER A 10 7.85 31.52 -14.31
C SER A 10 8.61 30.75 -13.24
N LEU A 11 8.11 30.76 -12.01
CA LEU A 11 8.53 29.86 -10.95
C LEU A 11 8.06 28.46 -11.35
N GLN A 12 8.91 27.70 -12.03
CA GLN A 12 8.71 26.26 -12.16
C GLN A 12 8.98 25.68 -10.77
N ALA A 13 7.91 25.26 -10.08
CA ALA A 13 8.04 24.37 -8.93
C ALA A 13 8.67 23.08 -9.47
N GLU A 14 9.93 22.81 -9.12
CA GLU A 14 10.52 21.49 -9.29
C GLU A 14 9.71 20.56 -8.36
N GLU A 15 8.87 19.72 -8.92
CA GLU A 15 8.23 18.64 -8.18
C GLU A 15 9.35 17.73 -7.68
N GLU A 16 9.52 17.71 -6.36
CA GLU A 16 10.53 16.89 -5.67
C GLU A 16 10.07 15.44 -5.71
N PHE A 17 10.41 14.74 -6.80
CA PHE A 17 10.15 13.31 -6.95
C PHE A 17 10.86 12.53 -5.85
N TYR A 18 10.13 11.71 -5.11
CA TYR A 18 10.73 10.82 -4.11
C TYR A 18 11.78 9.92 -4.77
N ARG A 19 13.00 9.98 -4.23
CA ARG A 19 14.15 9.17 -4.64
C ARG A 19 14.85 8.60 -3.43
N GLU A 20 15.17 7.30 -3.46
CA GLU A 20 15.90 6.63 -2.40
C GLU A 20 16.95 5.70 -3.00
N SER A 21 18.10 5.55 -2.33
CA SER A 21 19.17 4.63 -2.73
C SER A 21 19.54 3.72 -1.57
N GLY A 22 19.72 2.42 -1.86
CA GLY A 22 20.06 1.41 -0.87
C GLY A 22 20.19 0.04 -1.50
N LEU A 23 20.08 -1.01 -0.68
CA LEU A 23 20.11 -2.38 -1.17
C LEU A 23 18.70 -2.91 -1.42
N ALA A 24 18.49 -3.56 -2.56
CA ALA A 24 17.36 -4.43 -2.81
C ALA A 24 17.70 -5.87 -2.45
N SER A 25 16.71 -6.63 -1.99
CA SER A 25 16.72 -8.09 -1.98
C SER A 25 15.44 -8.62 -2.62
N TRP A 26 15.22 -9.94 -2.60
CA TRP A 26 14.00 -10.53 -3.12
C TRP A 26 13.50 -11.68 -2.24
N TYR A 27 12.19 -11.92 -2.30
CA TYR A 27 11.50 -12.94 -1.51
C TYR A 27 11.90 -14.36 -1.91
N GLY A 28 12.37 -15.14 -0.96
CA GLY A 28 12.64 -16.56 -1.15
C GLY A 28 11.36 -17.37 -1.41
N PRO A 29 11.51 -18.66 -1.81
CA PRO A 29 10.39 -19.51 -2.25
C PRO A 29 9.34 -19.77 -1.16
N GLY A 30 9.69 -19.65 0.11
CA GLY A 30 8.78 -19.89 1.25
C GLY A 30 7.70 -18.83 1.47
N PHE A 31 7.65 -17.78 0.66
CA PHE A 31 6.66 -16.69 0.81
C PHE A 31 5.44 -16.85 -0.11
N GLN A 32 5.52 -17.69 -1.15
CA GLN A 32 4.40 -17.91 -2.09
C GLN A 32 3.09 -18.21 -1.36
N GLY A 33 2.05 -17.45 -1.69
CA GLY A 33 0.69 -17.60 -1.15
C GLY A 33 0.47 -17.07 0.26
N LYS A 34 1.51 -16.58 0.97
CA LYS A 34 1.36 -15.90 2.27
C LYS A 34 0.68 -14.55 2.09
N LEU A 35 -0.01 -14.08 3.13
CA LEU A 35 -0.60 -12.75 3.13
C LEU A 35 0.50 -11.69 3.25
N THR A 36 0.42 -10.68 2.42
CA THR A 36 1.21 -9.45 2.50
C THR A 36 0.55 -8.47 3.47
N ALA A 37 1.25 -7.40 3.82
CA ALA A 37 0.76 -6.42 4.79
C ALA A 37 -0.48 -5.65 4.32
N ASN A 38 -0.72 -5.54 3.00
CA ASN A 38 -1.96 -4.97 2.46
C ASN A 38 -3.12 -5.98 2.38
N GLY A 39 -2.91 -7.25 2.78
CA GLY A 39 -3.92 -8.30 2.78
C GLY A 39 -4.00 -9.16 1.52
N GLU A 40 -3.24 -8.85 0.48
CA GLU A 40 -3.15 -9.69 -0.72
C GLU A 40 -2.39 -11.00 -0.45
N ARG A 41 -2.57 -11.99 -1.30
CA ARG A 41 -1.69 -13.17 -1.32
C ARG A 41 -0.46 -12.88 -2.17
N PHE A 42 0.71 -13.06 -1.58
CA PHE A 42 1.97 -12.91 -2.30
C PHE A 42 2.05 -13.89 -3.48
N ASP A 43 2.32 -13.34 -4.65
CA ASP A 43 2.57 -14.11 -5.87
C ASP A 43 3.95 -13.75 -6.42
N THR A 44 4.85 -14.72 -6.40
CA THR A 44 6.25 -14.59 -6.85
C THR A 44 6.38 -14.18 -8.31
N ASN A 45 5.33 -14.37 -9.13
CA ASN A 45 5.30 -14.06 -10.56
C ASN A 45 4.76 -12.65 -10.88
N LYS A 46 4.20 -11.95 -9.90
CA LYS A 46 3.74 -10.56 -10.08
C LYS A 46 4.89 -9.57 -9.85
N LEU A 47 4.80 -8.40 -10.46
CA LEU A 47 5.76 -7.32 -10.26
C LEU A 47 5.36 -6.48 -9.03
N THR A 48 5.65 -7.03 -7.84
CA THR A 48 5.33 -6.42 -6.55
C THR A 48 6.56 -6.35 -5.65
N ALA A 49 6.49 -5.50 -4.63
CA ALA A 49 7.57 -5.35 -3.67
C ALA A 49 7.07 -4.95 -2.28
N ALA A 50 7.93 -5.18 -1.26
CA ALA A 50 7.79 -4.58 0.06
C ALA A 50 8.66 -3.32 0.17
N HIS A 51 8.11 -2.29 0.81
CA HIS A 51 8.81 -1.08 1.19
C HIS A 51 8.43 -0.65 2.61
N LYS A 52 9.35 0.04 3.32
CA LYS A 52 9.16 0.38 4.75
C LYS A 52 8.01 1.35 4.98
N SER A 53 7.88 2.38 4.14
CA SER A 53 7.01 3.53 4.38
C SER A 53 6.16 3.97 3.19
N LEU A 54 6.55 3.65 1.93
CA LEU A 54 5.76 4.05 0.77
C LEU A 54 4.32 3.51 0.87
N PRO A 55 3.30 4.30 0.50
CA PRO A 55 1.91 3.86 0.49
C PRO A 55 1.73 2.55 -0.29
N PHE A 56 0.79 1.70 0.14
CA PHE A 56 0.38 0.56 -0.68
C PHE A 56 -0.22 1.04 -2.00
N GLY A 57 0.01 0.28 -3.07
CA GLY A 57 -0.40 0.69 -4.42
C GLY A 57 0.62 1.55 -5.15
N SER A 58 1.56 2.21 -4.45
CA SER A 58 2.60 3.03 -5.09
C SER A 58 3.34 2.26 -6.16
N LEU A 59 3.53 2.89 -7.32
CA LEU A 59 4.38 2.38 -8.40
C LEU A 59 5.78 2.96 -8.25
N VAL A 60 6.76 2.07 -8.20
CA VAL A 60 8.17 2.42 -7.98
C VAL A 60 9.00 1.84 -9.11
N ARG A 61 9.76 2.70 -9.78
CA ARG A 61 10.82 2.26 -10.67
C ARG A 61 12.03 1.88 -9.83
N VAL A 62 12.51 0.67 -9.99
CA VAL A 62 13.68 0.12 -9.32
C VAL A 62 14.77 -0.04 -10.35
N ILE A 63 15.88 0.66 -10.19
CA ILE A 63 17.02 0.67 -11.11
C ILE A 63 18.19 -0.03 -10.42
N ASN A 64 18.66 -1.13 -11.00
CA ASN A 64 19.88 -1.80 -10.53
C ASN A 64 21.09 -0.97 -10.95
N ARG A 65 21.85 -0.48 -9.96
CA ARG A 65 23.00 0.40 -10.20
C ARG A 65 24.24 -0.30 -10.76
N GLU A 66 24.27 -1.65 -10.73
CA GLU A 66 25.39 -2.43 -11.28
C GLU A 66 25.27 -2.62 -12.79
N ASN A 67 24.05 -2.74 -13.33
CA ASN A 67 23.83 -3.05 -14.73
C ASN A 67 22.88 -2.10 -15.48
N GLY A 68 22.29 -1.12 -14.76
CA GLY A 68 21.35 -0.13 -15.32
C GLY A 68 19.98 -0.67 -15.70
N LYS A 69 19.68 -1.97 -15.43
CA LYS A 69 18.36 -2.54 -15.71
C LYS A 69 17.34 -2.04 -14.72
N GLU A 70 16.11 -1.89 -15.21
CA GLU A 70 15.02 -1.35 -14.40
C GLU A 70 13.76 -2.21 -14.47
N VAL A 71 12.92 -2.07 -13.46
CA VAL A 71 11.58 -2.64 -13.39
C VAL A 71 10.66 -1.71 -12.62
N VAL A 72 9.41 -1.64 -13.03
CA VAL A 72 8.36 -0.97 -12.24
C VAL A 72 7.64 -2.02 -11.41
N VAL A 73 7.53 -1.77 -10.10
CA VAL A 73 6.85 -2.65 -9.14
C VAL A 73 5.78 -1.88 -8.38
N ARG A 74 4.74 -2.59 -7.97
CA ARG A 74 3.71 -2.05 -7.06
C ARG A 74 4.03 -2.45 -5.62
N ILE A 75 3.97 -1.48 -4.70
CA ILE A 75 4.15 -1.74 -3.28
C ILE A 75 2.89 -2.37 -2.71
N ASN A 76 3.01 -3.58 -2.15
CA ASN A 76 1.90 -4.30 -1.51
C ASN A 76 2.27 -4.94 -0.16
N ASP A 77 3.52 -4.79 0.29
CA ASP A 77 3.98 -5.37 1.55
C ASP A 77 4.85 -4.39 2.36
N ARG A 78 5.13 -4.72 3.63
CA ARG A 78 6.00 -3.97 4.54
C ARG A 78 7.30 -4.72 4.79
N GLY A 79 8.37 -3.97 4.82
CA GLY A 79 9.76 -4.41 4.93
C GLY A 79 10.62 -3.68 3.90
N PRO A 80 11.89 -4.05 3.78
CA PRO A 80 12.66 -4.98 4.62
C PRO A 80 12.94 -4.42 6.02
N PHE A 81 13.02 -5.32 7.02
CA PHE A 81 13.40 -4.96 8.40
C PHE A 81 14.87 -5.24 8.68
N VAL A 82 15.66 -5.49 7.63
CA VAL A 82 17.11 -5.69 7.70
C VAL A 82 17.83 -4.37 7.44
N PRO A 83 18.81 -3.96 8.27
CA PRO A 83 19.56 -2.73 8.06
C PRO A 83 20.22 -2.68 6.67
N GLY A 84 20.23 -1.49 6.05
CA GLY A 84 20.81 -1.24 4.73
C GLY A 84 19.94 -1.64 3.53
N ARG A 85 18.94 -2.51 3.72
CA ARG A 85 17.96 -2.83 2.67
C ARG A 85 16.80 -1.83 2.70
N ILE A 86 16.33 -1.47 1.52
CA ILE A 86 15.23 -0.50 1.33
C ILE A 86 14.00 -1.12 0.65
N ILE A 87 14.19 -2.17 -0.15
CA ILE A 87 13.10 -2.82 -0.90
C ILE A 87 13.34 -4.33 -1.00
N ASP A 88 12.27 -5.14 -0.90
CA ASP A 88 12.28 -6.57 -1.17
C ASP A 88 11.38 -6.87 -2.36
N LEU A 89 11.95 -7.37 -3.45
CA LEU A 89 11.27 -7.60 -4.72
C LEU A 89 10.64 -9.00 -4.78
N SER A 90 9.58 -9.14 -5.56
CA SER A 90 9.17 -10.48 -6.02
C SER A 90 10.27 -11.11 -6.88
N ARG A 91 10.24 -12.44 -7.05
CA ARG A 91 11.20 -13.14 -7.92
C ARG A 91 11.12 -12.66 -9.37
N ALA A 92 9.89 -12.40 -9.87
CA ALA A 92 9.70 -11.88 -11.23
C ALA A 92 10.33 -10.48 -11.41
N ALA A 93 10.18 -9.60 -10.42
CA ALA A 93 10.80 -8.28 -10.46
C ALA A 93 12.33 -8.38 -10.38
N ALA A 94 12.86 -9.18 -9.46
CA ALA A 94 14.30 -9.43 -9.33
C ALA A 94 14.94 -10.00 -10.59
N ALA A 95 14.22 -10.88 -11.30
CA ALA A 95 14.68 -11.43 -12.59
C ALA A 95 14.80 -10.34 -13.67
N ARG A 96 13.90 -9.35 -13.69
CA ARG A 96 13.90 -8.26 -14.68
C ARG A 96 15.15 -7.39 -14.57
N ILE A 97 15.67 -7.21 -13.36
CA ILE A 97 16.89 -6.43 -13.11
C ILE A 97 18.13 -7.31 -12.92
N GLU A 98 18.03 -8.61 -13.26
CA GLU A 98 19.12 -9.60 -13.22
C GLU A 98 19.86 -9.68 -11.88
N MET A 99 19.12 -9.74 -10.76
CA MET A 99 19.71 -9.81 -9.42
C MET A 99 19.54 -11.15 -8.71
N LEU A 100 18.92 -12.17 -9.37
CA LEU A 100 18.58 -13.42 -8.69
C LEU A 100 19.81 -14.15 -8.13
N GLU A 101 20.93 -14.16 -8.86
CA GLU A 101 22.16 -14.84 -8.43
C GLU A 101 22.89 -14.09 -7.32
N ASN A 102 22.85 -12.76 -7.34
CA ASN A 102 23.54 -11.92 -6.36
C ASN A 102 22.77 -11.87 -5.02
N GLY A 103 21.46 -12.17 -5.02
CA GLY A 103 20.61 -12.12 -3.85
C GLY A 103 20.28 -10.69 -3.36
N THR A 104 21.29 -9.80 -3.34
CA THR A 104 21.17 -8.39 -3.02
C THR A 104 22.01 -7.54 -3.98
N VAL A 105 21.46 -6.38 -4.40
CA VAL A 105 22.16 -5.43 -5.27
C VAL A 105 21.86 -4.00 -4.85
N PRO A 106 22.78 -3.04 -5.11
CA PRO A 106 22.48 -1.64 -4.92
C PRO A 106 21.49 -1.15 -5.96
N VAL A 107 20.45 -0.45 -5.50
CA VAL A 107 19.40 0.09 -6.35
C VAL A 107 19.18 1.57 -6.11
N HIS A 108 18.56 2.22 -7.11
CA HIS A 108 17.95 3.52 -7.00
C HIS A 108 16.44 3.36 -7.20
N LEU A 109 15.66 3.96 -6.31
CA LEU A 109 14.20 3.97 -6.37
C LEU A 109 13.72 5.34 -6.83
N GLU A 110 12.76 5.34 -7.75
CA GLU A 110 12.01 6.53 -8.16
C GLU A 110 10.52 6.22 -8.00
N LEU A 111 9.84 7.01 -7.18
CA LEU A 111 8.39 6.93 -7.11
C LEU A 111 7.84 7.51 -8.42
N LEU A 112 7.08 6.68 -9.14
CA LEU A 112 6.34 7.15 -10.31
C LEU A 112 5.06 7.80 -9.79
N GLU A 113 4.72 8.96 -10.32
CA GLU A 113 3.41 9.53 -10.04
C GLU A 113 2.32 8.50 -10.38
N PRO A 114 1.29 8.38 -9.54
CA PRO A 114 0.13 7.61 -9.91
C PRO A 114 -0.38 8.15 -11.24
N VAL A 115 -0.53 7.29 -12.24
CA VAL A 115 -1.24 7.69 -13.46
C VAL A 115 -2.62 8.16 -13.00
N ALA A 116 -2.89 9.47 -13.16
CA ALA A 116 -4.15 10.07 -12.75
C ALA A 116 -5.31 9.24 -13.30
N GLY A 117 -6.09 8.64 -12.40
CA GLY A 117 -7.24 7.79 -12.73
C GLY A 117 -7.21 6.35 -12.26
N ILE A 118 -6.05 5.76 -11.84
CA ILE A 118 -5.98 4.39 -11.31
C ILE A 118 -5.54 4.39 -9.84
N ALA A 119 -4.69 5.32 -9.43
CA ALA A 119 -4.19 5.39 -8.05
C ALA A 119 -5.14 6.13 -7.09
N GLU A 120 -6.02 6.98 -7.60
CA GLU A 120 -6.98 7.71 -6.74
C GLU A 120 -8.05 6.81 -6.12
N THR A 121 -8.36 5.66 -6.75
CA THR A 121 -9.43 4.77 -6.25
C THR A 121 -8.91 3.76 -5.21
N GLU A 122 -7.64 3.34 -5.26
CA GLU A 122 -7.10 2.37 -4.28
C GLU A 122 -6.26 3.01 -3.14
N ALA A 123 -5.67 4.19 -3.37
CA ALA A 123 -4.84 4.87 -2.37
C ALA A 123 -5.65 5.74 -1.37
N GLN A 124 -6.94 5.95 -1.62
CA GLN A 124 -7.80 6.79 -0.79
C GLN A 124 -8.78 5.99 0.08
N SER A 125 -8.95 4.70 -0.17
CA SER A 125 -9.86 3.89 0.63
C SER A 125 -9.13 3.14 1.75
N LEU A 126 -9.72 3.19 2.93
CA LEU A 126 -9.26 2.49 4.13
C LEU A 126 -10.18 1.30 4.40
N SER A 127 -9.61 0.24 4.98
CA SER A 127 -10.41 -0.85 5.50
C SER A 127 -10.43 -0.78 7.03
N ILE A 128 -11.62 -0.85 7.60
CA ILE A 128 -11.83 -0.74 9.04
C ILE A 128 -12.30 -2.10 9.57
N GLN A 129 -11.49 -2.74 10.42
CA GLN A 129 -11.94 -3.90 11.18
C GLN A 129 -12.64 -3.40 12.44
N VAL A 130 -13.97 -3.49 12.46
CA VAL A 130 -14.80 -3.02 13.58
C VAL A 130 -14.67 -3.93 14.79
N ALA A 131 -14.78 -5.25 14.58
CA ALA A 131 -14.68 -6.25 15.65
C ALA A 131 -14.33 -7.63 15.08
N SER A 132 -14.00 -8.55 16.01
CA SER A 132 -13.73 -9.96 15.70
C SER A 132 -14.45 -10.85 16.73
N PHE A 133 -15.21 -11.83 16.25
CA PHE A 133 -16.03 -12.73 17.09
C PHE A 133 -15.69 -14.19 16.84
N SER A 134 -15.73 -15.00 17.89
CA SER A 134 -15.61 -16.47 17.78
C SER A 134 -16.91 -17.11 17.27
N GLN A 135 -18.06 -16.48 17.55
CA GLN A 135 -19.38 -16.93 17.11
C GLN A 135 -19.87 -16.12 15.93
N PRO A 136 -20.31 -16.77 14.83
CA PRO A 136 -20.76 -16.08 13.62
C PRO A 136 -22.01 -15.23 13.86
N GLU A 137 -22.89 -15.62 14.76
CA GLU A 137 -24.13 -14.91 15.06
C GLU A 137 -23.87 -13.50 15.62
N ASN A 138 -22.78 -13.33 16.38
CA ASN A 138 -22.40 -12.02 16.91
C ASN A 138 -21.85 -11.10 15.81
N ALA A 139 -21.13 -11.66 14.83
CA ALA A 139 -20.68 -10.92 13.67
C ALA A 139 -21.87 -10.47 12.80
N GLU A 140 -22.85 -11.34 12.59
CA GLU A 140 -24.07 -11.01 11.84
C GLU A 140 -24.91 -9.91 12.52
N LYS A 141 -25.05 -9.99 13.85
CA LYS A 141 -25.74 -8.94 14.63
C LYS A 141 -25.05 -7.59 14.47
N LEU A 142 -23.72 -7.55 14.52
CA LEU A 142 -22.99 -6.30 14.30
C LEU A 142 -23.17 -5.81 12.87
N ARG A 143 -23.06 -6.68 11.87
CA ARG A 143 -23.26 -6.31 10.47
C ARG A 143 -24.64 -5.69 10.24
N SER A 144 -25.70 -6.26 10.84
CA SER A 144 -27.06 -5.71 10.73
C SER A 144 -27.16 -4.31 11.36
N ARG A 145 -26.55 -4.10 12.54
CA ARG A 145 -26.51 -2.78 13.20
C ARG A 145 -25.75 -1.73 12.38
N LEU A 146 -24.65 -2.13 11.73
CA LEU A 146 -23.91 -1.25 10.85
C LEU A 146 -24.76 -0.83 9.65
N ARG A 147 -25.47 -1.77 9.03
CA ARG A 147 -26.39 -1.48 7.93
C ARG A 147 -27.52 -0.54 8.33
N GLU A 148 -28.08 -0.68 9.53
CA GLU A 148 -29.08 0.26 10.08
C GLU A 148 -28.51 1.68 10.24
N SER A 149 -27.20 1.81 10.32
CA SER A 149 -26.46 3.08 10.41
C SER A 149 -25.88 3.52 9.05
N ASN A 150 -26.36 2.97 7.94
CA ASN A 150 -25.89 3.20 6.56
C ASN A 150 -24.40 2.85 6.32
N LEU A 151 -23.84 1.94 7.13
CA LEU A 151 -22.49 1.43 6.92
C LEU A 151 -22.54 -0.01 6.38
N GLU A 152 -22.11 -0.19 5.15
CA GLU A 152 -22.01 -1.53 4.56
C GLU A 152 -20.77 -2.24 5.11
N ALA A 153 -20.96 -3.47 5.62
CA ALA A 153 -19.89 -4.27 6.19
C ALA A 153 -19.93 -5.71 5.70
N SER A 154 -18.75 -6.28 5.56
CA SER A 154 -18.54 -7.69 5.21
C SER A 154 -18.06 -8.48 6.42
N ILE A 155 -18.29 -9.80 6.41
CA ILE A 155 -17.74 -10.71 7.42
C ILE A 155 -16.68 -11.58 6.77
N VAL A 156 -15.44 -11.45 7.25
CA VAL A 156 -14.29 -12.21 6.76
C VAL A 156 -13.90 -13.26 7.78
N ARG A 157 -13.92 -14.54 7.39
CA ARG A 157 -13.46 -15.63 8.25
C ARG A 157 -11.93 -15.68 8.29
N SER A 158 -11.36 -15.70 9.49
CA SER A 158 -9.92 -15.79 9.73
C SER A 158 -9.66 -16.80 10.86
N GLY A 159 -9.34 -18.05 10.48
CA GLY A 159 -9.22 -19.14 11.42
C GLY A 159 -10.54 -19.42 12.16
N ALA A 160 -10.51 -19.34 13.49
CA ALA A 160 -11.69 -19.52 14.34
C ALA A 160 -12.53 -18.26 14.53
N TYR A 161 -12.16 -17.13 13.90
CA TYR A 161 -12.80 -15.85 14.12
C TYR A 161 -13.52 -15.33 12.87
N HIS A 162 -14.60 -14.56 13.11
CA HIS A 162 -15.40 -13.86 12.13
C HIS A 162 -15.15 -12.35 12.33
N ARG A 163 -14.42 -11.72 11.40
CA ARG A 163 -14.08 -10.30 11.45
C ARG A 163 -15.12 -9.50 10.67
N VAL A 164 -15.66 -8.48 11.31
CA VAL A 164 -16.56 -7.52 10.65
C VAL A 164 -15.73 -6.38 10.11
N MET A 165 -15.78 -6.18 8.80
CA MET A 165 -14.95 -5.24 8.04
C MET A 165 -15.84 -4.24 7.28
N ILE A 166 -15.49 -2.97 7.33
CA ILE A 166 -15.96 -1.95 6.40
C ILE A 166 -14.81 -1.71 5.44
N ALA A 167 -15.05 -1.90 4.15
CA ALA A 167 -14.07 -1.66 3.09
C ALA A 167 -14.38 -0.34 2.38
N ASP A 168 -13.40 0.14 1.62
CA ASP A 168 -13.53 1.29 0.71
C ASP A 168 -14.00 2.58 1.38
N VAL A 169 -13.55 2.83 2.63
CA VAL A 169 -13.84 4.07 3.35
C VAL A 169 -12.88 5.17 2.86
N GLY A 170 -13.43 6.23 2.28
CA GLY A 170 -12.67 7.41 1.90
C GLY A 170 -12.01 8.07 3.13
N ARG A 171 -10.87 8.72 2.93
CA ARG A 171 -10.21 9.45 4.04
C ARG A 171 -11.04 10.62 4.54
N ASP A 172 -11.81 11.22 3.67
CA ASP A 172 -12.79 12.27 3.96
C ASP A 172 -14.02 11.76 4.71
N GLU A 173 -14.38 10.49 4.54
CA GLU A 173 -15.48 9.82 5.24
C GLU A 173 -15.08 9.19 6.57
N LEU A 174 -13.76 9.03 6.81
CA LEU A 174 -13.24 8.29 7.96
C LEU A 174 -13.74 8.84 9.30
N GLU A 175 -13.76 10.16 9.47
CA GLU A 175 -14.16 10.80 10.72
C GLU A 175 -15.64 10.54 11.01
N GLU A 176 -16.52 10.63 10.01
CA GLU A 176 -17.93 10.32 10.11
C GLU A 176 -18.17 8.85 10.48
N VAL A 177 -17.46 7.93 9.80
CA VAL A 177 -17.52 6.50 10.09
C VAL A 177 -17.10 6.20 11.53
N LEU A 178 -16.00 6.80 12.03
CA LEU A 178 -15.52 6.62 13.41
C LEU A 178 -16.50 7.17 14.45
N GLU A 179 -17.18 8.27 14.16
CA GLU A 179 -18.24 8.80 15.03
C GLU A 179 -19.42 7.83 15.12
N VAL A 180 -19.88 7.29 14.00
CA VAL A 180 -20.95 6.28 13.96
C VAL A 180 -20.54 5.04 14.76
N LEU A 181 -19.30 4.52 14.55
CA LEU A 181 -18.80 3.36 15.28
C LEU A 181 -18.74 3.61 16.79
N THR A 182 -18.31 4.80 17.20
CA THR A 182 -18.30 5.20 18.62
C THR A 182 -19.71 5.19 19.22
N ARG A 183 -20.68 5.76 18.50
CA ARG A 183 -22.10 5.81 18.92
C ARG A 183 -22.72 4.44 19.10
N ILE A 184 -22.36 3.46 18.27
CA ILE A 184 -22.85 2.08 18.37
C ILE A 184 -22.00 1.19 19.29
N GLY A 185 -21.01 1.77 20.02
CA GLY A 185 -20.23 1.07 21.06
C GLY A 185 -18.92 0.44 20.58
N TYR A 186 -18.36 0.87 19.43
CA TYR A 186 -17.09 0.40 18.89
C TYR A 186 -16.10 1.57 18.68
N PRO A 187 -15.64 2.24 19.75
CA PRO A 187 -14.82 3.47 19.66
C PRO A 187 -13.37 3.24 19.23
N GLN A 188 -12.91 2.00 19.16
CA GLN A 188 -11.51 1.66 18.84
C GLN A 188 -11.44 0.58 17.75
N PRO A 189 -11.89 0.88 16.53
CA PRO A 189 -11.72 -0.05 15.42
C PRO A 189 -10.26 -0.09 14.96
N LEU A 190 -9.87 -1.16 14.28
CA LEU A 190 -8.55 -1.27 13.67
C LEU A 190 -8.62 -0.77 12.22
N ILE A 191 -7.95 0.34 11.95
CA ILE A 191 -7.85 0.94 10.60
C ILE A 191 -6.64 0.34 9.88
N ARG A 192 -6.82 -0.05 8.62
CA ARG A 192 -5.78 -0.68 7.79
C ARG A 192 -5.71 -0.05 6.41
#